data_61ce995207de58131d2adf265d4d76b2
#
_entry.id   61ce995207de58131d2adf265d4d76b2
#
_cell.length_a   1.000
_cell.length_b   1.000
_cell.length_c   1.000
_cell.angle_alpha   90.00
_cell.angle_beta   90.00
_cell.angle_gamma   90.00
#
_symmetry.space_group_name_H-M   'P 1'
#
loop_
_entity.id
_entity.type
_entity.pdbx_description
1 polymer ?
#
loop_
_entity_poly.entity_id
_entity_poly.type
_entity_poly.pdbx_seq_one_letter_code
_entity_poly.pdbx_strand_id
1 'polypeptide(L)'
;HLVLRRQRQMCIRDRITNCSNNYGPYQFPEKLIPLMIINALTGKELPVYGSGLNIRDWLYVDDHCKAIQKIIEKGRPGDTYNIGGNNEITNIQVVETICEILDNRIPLDAGKLYKDRIVYVDDRPGHDFRYAIDATKIKREIGWEPKESFETGIQKTVLWYLANKDWWQEIQKHKYKQQRLGITT
;
A
#
# COMPACT_ATOMS: atom_id res chain seq x y z
N HIS A 1 -8.10 -20.12 -27.44
CA HIS A 1 -8.22 -19.22 -26.25
C HIS A 1 -7.79 -17.77 -26.55
N LEU A 2 -6.77 -17.54 -27.38
CA LEU A 2 -6.30 -16.18 -27.76
C LEU A 2 -7.29 -15.44 -28.68
N VAL A 3 -7.97 -16.15 -29.57
CA VAL A 3 -8.96 -15.56 -30.47
C VAL A 3 -10.20 -15.09 -29.74
N LEU A 4 -10.68 -15.84 -28.73
CA LEU A 4 -11.81 -15.46 -27.90
C LEU A 4 -11.51 -14.24 -27.00
N ARG A 5 -10.26 -14.06 -26.55
CA ARG A 5 -9.84 -12.84 -25.84
C ARG A 5 -9.86 -11.60 -26.75
N ARG A 6 -9.39 -11.73 -28.01
CA ARG A 6 -9.46 -10.63 -28.99
C ARG A 6 -10.90 -10.25 -29.35
N GLN A 7 -11.80 -11.22 -29.51
CA GLN A 7 -13.21 -10.94 -29.78
C GLN A 7 -13.91 -10.25 -28.60
N ARG A 8 -13.59 -10.60 -27.34
CA ARG A 8 -14.09 -9.88 -26.15
C ARG A 8 -13.54 -8.45 -26.09
N GLN A 9 -12.30 -8.21 -26.48
CA GLN A 9 -11.71 -6.86 -26.54
C GLN A 9 -12.34 -5.97 -27.61
N MET A 10 -12.83 -6.53 -28.72
CA MET A 10 -13.48 -5.75 -29.78
C MET A 10 -14.91 -5.28 -29.41
N CYS A 11 -15.56 -5.91 -28.45
CA CYS A 11 -16.93 -5.58 -28.06
C CYS A 11 -17.04 -4.77 -26.75
N ILE A 12 -15.93 -4.59 -26.00
CA ILE A 12 -15.90 -3.92 -24.72
C ILE A 12 -15.15 -2.59 -24.88
N ARG A 13 -15.71 -1.55 -24.30
CA ARG A 13 -15.04 -0.24 -24.20
C ARG A 13 -13.97 -0.28 -23.11
N ASP A 14 -12.90 -1.03 -23.38
CA ASP A 14 -11.81 -1.25 -22.43
C ASP A 14 -11.07 0.03 -22.10
N ARG A 15 -10.63 0.15 -20.86
CA ARG A 15 -9.63 1.11 -20.40
C ARG A 15 -8.62 0.33 -19.57
N ILE A 16 -7.36 0.72 -19.69
CA ILE A 16 -6.29 0.13 -18.90
C ILE A 16 -5.93 1.11 -17.79
N THR A 17 -5.74 0.60 -16.59
CA THR A 17 -5.26 1.40 -15.47
C THR A 17 -3.98 0.81 -14.90
N ASN A 18 -2.99 1.64 -14.64
CA ASN A 18 -1.80 1.30 -13.87
C ASN A 18 -1.82 2.15 -12.61
N CYS A 19 -1.62 1.53 -11.45
CA CYS A 19 -1.63 2.27 -10.20
C CYS A 19 -0.30 2.16 -9.47
N SER A 20 -0.01 3.14 -8.63
CA SER A 20 1.08 3.12 -7.66
C SER A 20 0.77 2.20 -6.47
N ASN A 21 1.62 2.20 -5.44
CA ASN A 21 1.45 1.34 -4.28
C ASN A 21 0.20 1.71 -3.47
N ASN A 22 -0.81 0.84 -3.49
CA ASN A 22 -2.02 1.05 -2.72
C ASN A 22 -1.85 0.68 -1.26
N TYR A 23 -2.50 1.43 -0.37
CA TYR A 23 -2.61 1.12 1.05
C TYR A 23 -3.97 1.56 1.61
N GLY A 24 -4.36 1.00 2.75
CA GLY A 24 -5.63 1.34 3.39
C GLY A 24 -6.30 0.15 4.06
N PRO A 25 -7.59 0.28 4.38
CA PRO A 25 -8.42 -0.80 4.91
C PRO A 25 -8.38 -2.06 4.05
N TYR A 26 -8.48 -3.22 4.71
CA TYR A 26 -8.53 -4.55 4.08
C TYR A 26 -7.29 -4.96 3.26
N GLN A 27 -6.18 -4.23 3.33
CA GLN A 27 -4.95 -4.65 2.68
C GLN A 27 -4.42 -5.94 3.31
N PHE A 28 -4.04 -6.93 2.48
CA PHE A 28 -3.59 -8.23 2.96
C PHE A 28 -2.33 -8.12 3.83
N PRO A 29 -2.24 -8.83 4.97
CA PRO A 29 -1.20 -8.67 6.00
C PRO A 29 0.26 -8.93 5.59
N GLU A 30 0.53 -9.45 4.39
CA GLU A 30 1.90 -9.65 3.88
C GLU A 30 2.58 -8.36 3.37
N LYS A 31 1.80 -7.33 3.09
CA LYS A 31 2.30 -6.06 2.53
C LYS A 31 2.92 -5.19 3.64
N LEU A 32 3.83 -4.28 3.25
CA LEU A 32 4.64 -3.49 4.19
C LEU A 32 3.80 -2.84 5.30
N ILE A 33 2.83 -2.02 4.94
CA ILE A 33 2.05 -1.23 5.92
C ILE A 33 1.28 -2.12 6.90
N PRO A 34 0.42 -3.06 6.46
CA PRO A 34 -0.28 -3.91 7.41
C PRO A 34 0.65 -4.83 8.21
N LEU A 35 1.72 -5.33 7.60
CA LEU A 35 2.71 -6.15 8.30
C LEU A 35 3.34 -5.39 9.47
N MET A 36 3.79 -4.14 9.24
CA MET A 36 4.40 -3.32 10.28
C MET A 36 3.41 -3.00 11.39
N ILE A 37 2.17 -2.63 11.06
CA ILE A 37 1.12 -2.37 12.05
C ILE A 37 0.87 -3.62 12.91
N ILE A 38 0.66 -4.78 12.30
CA ILE A 38 0.34 -6.01 13.01
C ILE A 38 1.53 -6.49 13.84
N ASN A 39 2.76 -6.43 13.32
CA ASN A 39 3.96 -6.76 14.09
C ASN A 39 4.11 -5.87 15.32
N ALA A 40 3.95 -4.56 15.15
CA ALA A 40 3.99 -3.61 16.25
C ALA A 40 2.96 -3.96 17.35
N LEU A 41 1.71 -4.26 16.96
CA LEU A 41 0.62 -4.60 17.87
C LEU A 41 0.81 -5.97 18.56
N THR A 42 1.53 -6.90 17.92
CA THR A 42 1.79 -8.24 18.47
C THR A 42 3.15 -8.38 19.16
N GLY A 43 3.87 -7.28 19.33
CA GLY A 43 5.16 -7.27 20.04
C GLY A 43 6.34 -7.84 19.24
N LYS A 44 6.19 -8.00 17.93
CA LYS A 44 7.22 -8.53 17.03
C LYS A 44 8.15 -7.43 16.51
N GLU A 45 9.30 -7.86 15.96
CA GLU A 45 10.21 -6.98 15.24
C GLU A 45 9.58 -6.39 13.97
N LEU A 46 10.06 -5.22 13.57
CA LEU A 46 9.63 -4.48 12.38
C LEU A 46 10.74 -4.58 11.31
N PRO A 47 10.73 -5.62 10.46
CA PRO A 47 11.82 -5.86 9.52
C PRO A 47 11.79 -4.87 8.35
N VAL A 48 12.85 -4.10 8.21
CA VAL A 48 13.09 -3.18 7.09
C VAL A 48 14.16 -3.75 6.18
N TYR A 49 13.84 -3.92 4.89
CA TYR A 49 14.76 -4.48 3.90
C TYR A 49 15.88 -3.49 3.55
N GLY A 50 17.12 -3.95 3.51
CA GLY A 50 18.31 -3.14 3.20
C GLY A 50 18.41 -1.94 4.14
N SER A 51 18.65 -0.76 3.56
CA SER A 51 18.67 0.51 4.31
C SER A 51 17.29 1.14 4.53
N GLY A 52 16.24 0.60 3.94
CA GLY A 52 14.90 1.18 3.97
C GLY A 52 14.71 2.42 3.09
N LEU A 53 15.72 2.81 2.29
CA LEU A 53 15.71 4.02 1.46
C LEU A 53 14.97 3.84 0.12
N ASN A 54 14.42 2.66 -0.15
CA ASN A 54 13.61 2.43 -1.35
C ASN A 54 12.37 3.31 -1.33
N ILE A 55 12.15 4.05 -2.41
CA ILE A 55 11.07 5.02 -2.54
C ILE A 55 9.88 4.38 -3.25
N ARG A 56 8.69 4.64 -2.73
CA ARG A 56 7.41 4.24 -3.34
C ARG A 56 6.44 5.41 -3.36
N ASP A 57 5.67 5.52 -4.42
CA ASP A 57 4.51 6.41 -4.47
C ASP A 57 3.32 5.69 -3.84
N TRP A 58 2.74 6.28 -2.78
CA TRP A 58 1.69 5.68 -1.97
C TRP A 58 0.33 6.30 -2.27
N LEU A 59 -0.64 5.47 -2.62
CA LEU A 59 -2.00 5.84 -2.99
C LEU A 59 -3.01 5.24 -2.02
N TYR A 60 -3.80 6.08 -1.38
CA TYR A 60 -4.87 5.61 -0.50
C TYR A 60 -5.96 4.89 -1.29
N VAL A 61 -6.42 3.74 -0.80
CA VAL A 61 -7.28 2.81 -1.55
C VAL A 61 -8.61 3.43 -1.98
N ASP A 62 -9.25 4.28 -1.16
CA ASP A 62 -10.52 4.94 -1.52
C ASP A 62 -10.33 5.93 -2.68
N ASP A 63 -9.19 6.61 -2.74
CA ASP A 63 -8.89 7.50 -3.85
C ASP A 63 -8.64 6.71 -5.13
N HIS A 64 -7.99 5.54 -5.05
CA HIS A 64 -7.86 4.63 -6.18
C HIS A 64 -9.23 4.15 -6.68
N CYS A 65 -10.13 3.72 -5.78
CA CYS A 65 -11.49 3.32 -6.16
C CYS A 65 -12.25 4.46 -6.88
N LYS A 66 -12.14 5.70 -6.38
CA LYS A 66 -12.74 6.89 -7.01
C LYS A 66 -12.12 7.20 -8.37
N ALA A 67 -10.81 6.97 -8.54
CA ALA A 67 -10.15 7.11 -9.83
C ALA A 67 -10.74 6.13 -10.85
N ILE A 68 -10.83 4.85 -10.47
CA ILE A 68 -11.42 3.80 -11.34
C ILE A 68 -12.86 4.16 -11.73
N GLN A 69 -13.68 4.57 -10.76
CA GLN A 69 -15.05 5.00 -11.03
C GLN A 69 -15.10 6.13 -12.06
N LYS A 70 -14.30 7.19 -11.88
CA LYS A 70 -14.24 8.30 -12.83
C LYS A 70 -13.72 7.89 -14.21
N ILE A 71 -12.77 6.96 -14.28
CA ILE A 71 -12.28 6.42 -15.55
C ILE A 71 -13.38 5.66 -16.28
N ILE A 72 -14.20 4.89 -15.56
CA ILE A 72 -15.34 4.20 -16.15
C ILE A 72 -16.36 5.20 -16.73
N GLU A 73 -16.63 6.28 -16.01
CA GLU A 73 -17.61 7.29 -16.39
C GLU A 73 -17.14 8.20 -17.55
N LYS A 74 -15.87 8.62 -17.52
CA LYS A 74 -15.36 9.72 -18.38
C LYS A 74 -14.16 9.33 -19.26
N GLY A 75 -13.50 8.21 -18.95
CA GLY A 75 -12.30 7.80 -19.69
C GLY A 75 -12.62 7.40 -21.13
N ARG A 76 -11.69 7.66 -22.04
CA ARG A 76 -11.83 7.27 -23.45
C ARG A 76 -11.62 5.78 -23.59
N PRO A 77 -12.49 5.07 -24.33
CA PRO A 77 -12.27 3.66 -24.66
C PRO A 77 -10.94 3.45 -25.39
N GLY A 78 -10.22 2.40 -25.01
CA GLY A 78 -8.90 2.06 -25.57
C GLY A 78 -7.72 2.79 -24.92
N ASP A 79 -7.97 3.78 -24.06
CA ASP A 79 -6.91 4.55 -23.41
C ASP A 79 -6.37 3.89 -22.15
N THR A 80 -5.12 4.24 -21.83
CA THR A 80 -4.44 3.87 -20.57
C THR A 80 -4.34 5.08 -19.66
N TYR A 81 -4.68 4.88 -18.38
CA TYR A 81 -4.60 5.89 -17.33
C TYR A 81 -3.70 5.41 -16.18
N ASN A 82 -2.71 6.21 -15.86
CA ASN A 82 -1.91 6.03 -14.68
C ASN A 82 -2.59 6.71 -13.48
N ILE A 83 -2.61 6.03 -12.33
CA ILE A 83 -3.24 6.49 -11.09
C ILE A 83 -2.17 6.51 -10.00
N GLY A 84 -1.68 7.68 -9.64
CA GLY A 84 -0.63 7.89 -8.64
C GLY A 84 -1.10 8.67 -7.43
N GLY A 85 -0.43 8.47 -6.30
CA GLY A 85 -0.71 9.18 -5.05
C GLY A 85 -0.02 10.54 -4.95
N ASN A 86 1.02 10.77 -5.76
CA ASN A 86 1.95 11.90 -5.63
C ASN A 86 2.60 11.99 -4.24
N ASN A 87 2.77 10.85 -3.57
CA ASN A 87 3.33 10.70 -2.23
C ASN A 87 4.54 9.77 -2.28
N GLU A 88 5.67 10.27 -2.77
CA GLU A 88 6.91 9.52 -2.84
C GLU A 88 7.60 9.52 -1.47
N ILE A 89 7.60 8.38 -0.79
CA ILE A 89 8.10 8.24 0.58
C ILE A 89 8.96 6.99 0.67
N THR A 90 10.03 7.06 1.45
CA THR A 90 10.90 5.90 1.70
C THR A 90 10.24 4.87 2.61
N ASN A 91 10.61 3.60 2.44
CA ASN A 91 10.06 2.52 3.28
C ASN A 91 10.31 2.76 4.77
N ILE A 92 11.50 3.29 5.14
CA ILE A 92 11.80 3.59 6.53
C ILE A 92 10.90 4.69 7.09
N GLN A 93 10.66 5.78 6.34
CA GLN A 93 9.75 6.85 6.76
C GLN A 93 8.32 6.33 6.97
N VAL A 94 7.84 5.41 6.11
CA VAL A 94 6.54 4.76 6.31
C VAL A 94 6.49 4.03 7.65
N VAL A 95 7.52 3.25 7.99
CA VAL A 95 7.58 2.48 9.23
C VAL A 95 7.67 3.40 10.44
N GLU A 96 8.50 4.43 10.40
CA GLU A 96 8.63 5.43 11.47
C GLU A 96 7.30 6.16 11.72
N THR A 97 6.60 6.59 10.65
CA THR A 97 5.29 7.24 10.78
C THR A 97 4.26 6.31 11.43
N ILE A 98 4.26 5.01 11.09
CA ILE A 98 3.39 4.03 11.76
C ILE A 98 3.72 3.94 13.25
N CYS A 99 5.00 3.87 13.61
CA CYS A 99 5.45 3.84 15.00
C CYS A 99 4.99 5.08 15.78
N GLU A 100 5.18 6.27 15.23
CA GLU A 100 4.75 7.53 15.84
C GLU A 100 3.25 7.58 16.08
N ILE A 101 2.44 7.12 15.13
CA ILE A 101 0.98 7.05 15.30
C ILE A 101 0.62 6.09 16.42
N LEU A 102 1.28 4.92 16.50
CA LEU A 102 1.03 3.93 17.54
C LEU A 102 1.50 4.41 18.91
N ASP A 103 2.67 5.06 19.03
CA ASP A 103 3.17 5.66 20.26
C ASP A 103 2.17 6.70 20.82
N ASN A 104 1.52 7.47 19.94
CA ASN A 104 0.52 8.45 20.33
C ASN A 104 -0.85 7.83 20.70
N ARG A 105 -1.20 6.67 20.14
CA ARG A 105 -2.54 6.06 20.32
C ARG A 105 -2.58 4.95 21.37
N ILE A 106 -1.52 4.18 21.43
CA ILE A 106 -1.37 3.03 22.34
C ILE A 106 0.08 3.01 22.82
N PRO A 107 0.48 3.96 23.67
CA PRO A 107 1.86 4.02 24.15
C PRO A 107 2.26 2.71 24.84
N LEU A 108 3.51 2.33 24.66
CA LEU A 108 4.12 1.21 25.39
C LEU A 108 4.46 1.65 26.84
N ASP A 109 4.93 0.70 27.63
CA ASP A 109 5.43 0.99 28.98
C ASP A 109 6.49 2.10 28.95
N ALA A 110 6.63 2.81 30.06
CA ALA A 110 7.49 3.99 30.19
C ALA A 110 8.90 3.77 29.61
N GLY A 111 9.28 4.65 28.70
CA GLY A 111 10.61 4.66 28.06
C GLY A 111 10.79 3.76 26.86
N LYS A 112 9.77 3.01 26.43
CA LYS A 112 9.81 2.19 25.22
C LYS A 112 9.02 2.82 24.08
N LEU A 113 9.57 2.76 22.87
CA LEU A 113 8.92 3.23 21.65
C LEU A 113 8.76 2.08 20.65
N TYR A 114 7.72 2.15 19.81
CA TYR A 114 7.54 1.15 18.75
C TYR A 114 8.71 1.13 17.78
N LYS A 115 9.36 2.26 17.51
CA LYS A 115 10.55 2.35 16.65
C LYS A 115 11.75 1.53 17.15
N ASP A 116 11.85 1.26 18.47
CA ASP A 116 12.94 0.46 19.03
C ASP A 116 12.90 -1.00 18.56
N ARG A 117 11.80 -1.41 17.91
CA ARG A 117 11.62 -2.75 17.32
C ARG A 117 12.01 -2.81 15.84
N ILE A 118 12.44 -1.71 15.24
CA ILE A 118 12.90 -1.70 13.84
C ILE A 118 14.20 -2.48 13.75
N VAL A 119 14.23 -3.47 12.86
CA VAL A 119 15.43 -4.26 12.55
C VAL A 119 15.70 -4.21 11.05
N TYR A 120 16.94 -3.96 10.68
CA TYR A 120 17.36 -4.00 9.28
C TYR A 120 17.71 -5.43 8.89
N VAL A 121 17.13 -5.90 7.79
CA VAL A 121 17.34 -7.25 7.26
C VAL A 121 17.90 -7.18 5.85
N ASP A 122 18.55 -8.27 5.38
CA ASP A 122 19.10 -8.35 4.04
C ASP A 122 18.06 -7.96 2.99
N ASP A 123 18.48 -7.19 2.00
CA ASP A 123 17.60 -6.79 0.92
C ASP A 123 17.25 -7.98 0.02
N ARG A 124 16.11 -7.91 -0.64
CA ARG A 124 15.68 -8.95 -1.56
C ARG A 124 16.31 -8.73 -2.95
N PRO A 125 16.66 -9.80 -3.68
CA PRO A 125 17.15 -9.66 -5.05
C PRO A 125 16.16 -8.91 -5.95
N GLY A 126 16.66 -7.98 -6.78
CA GLY A 126 15.84 -7.21 -7.70
C GLY A 126 14.89 -6.21 -7.05
N HIS A 127 15.21 -5.73 -5.85
CA HIS A 127 14.41 -4.71 -5.17
C HIS A 127 14.60 -3.33 -5.82
N ASP A 128 13.59 -2.85 -6.55
CA ASP A 128 13.62 -1.53 -7.16
C ASP A 128 13.89 -0.44 -6.14
N PHE A 129 14.87 0.42 -6.43
CA PHE A 129 15.20 1.54 -5.55
C PHE A 129 14.07 2.58 -5.52
N ARG A 130 13.49 2.93 -6.69
CA ARG A 130 12.39 3.88 -6.78
C ARG A 130 11.31 3.38 -7.74
N TYR A 131 10.08 3.44 -7.28
CA TYR A 131 8.89 3.17 -8.08
C TYR A 131 7.87 4.28 -7.87
N ALA A 132 7.63 5.07 -8.93
CA ALA A 132 6.68 6.16 -8.96
C ALA A 132 5.99 6.21 -10.32
N ILE A 133 4.83 6.85 -10.38
CA ILE A 133 4.01 6.90 -11.59
C ILE A 133 3.58 8.35 -11.90
N ASP A 134 3.59 8.72 -13.16
CA ASP A 134 3.07 10.01 -13.60
C ASP A 134 1.56 9.94 -13.83
N ALA A 135 0.79 10.64 -12.99
CA ALA A 135 -0.66 10.73 -13.03
C ALA A 135 -1.17 12.00 -13.73
N THR A 136 -0.34 12.74 -14.47
CA THR A 136 -0.71 14.00 -15.12
C THR A 136 -1.87 13.83 -16.11
N LYS A 137 -1.90 12.73 -16.86
CA LYS A 137 -2.96 12.46 -17.86
C LYS A 137 -4.34 12.37 -17.22
N ILE A 138 -4.49 11.61 -16.15
CA ILE A 138 -5.80 11.43 -15.48
C ILE A 138 -6.29 12.74 -14.87
N LYS A 139 -5.39 13.57 -14.32
CA LYS A 139 -5.74 14.89 -13.82
C LYS A 139 -6.25 15.78 -14.95
N ARG A 140 -5.51 15.86 -16.06
CA ARG A 140 -5.85 16.72 -17.21
C ARG A 140 -7.14 16.31 -17.90
N GLU A 141 -7.36 15.01 -18.15
CA GLU A 141 -8.44 14.54 -19.01
C GLU A 141 -9.72 14.17 -18.25
N ILE A 142 -9.60 13.74 -17.00
CA ILE A 142 -10.72 13.26 -16.18
C ILE A 142 -11.01 14.21 -15.00
N GLY A 143 -10.06 15.08 -14.66
CA GLY A 143 -10.17 15.99 -13.52
C GLY A 143 -10.12 15.21 -12.19
N TRP A 144 -9.33 14.13 -12.13
CA TRP A 144 -9.11 13.38 -10.91
C TRP A 144 -7.71 13.65 -10.35
N GLU A 145 -7.65 13.79 -9.05
CA GLU A 145 -6.44 13.78 -8.24
C GLU A 145 -6.73 13.18 -6.86
N PRO A 146 -5.73 12.62 -6.18
CA PRO A 146 -5.91 12.06 -4.84
C PRO A 146 -6.33 13.17 -3.86
N LYS A 147 -7.19 12.82 -2.92
CA LYS A 147 -7.66 13.73 -1.86
C LYS A 147 -6.91 13.53 -0.55
N GLU A 148 -6.45 12.30 -0.30
CA GLU A 148 -5.71 11.97 0.91
C GLU A 148 -4.23 12.22 0.70
N SER A 149 -3.59 12.95 1.62
CA SER A 149 -2.14 12.92 1.77
C SER A 149 -1.70 11.61 2.40
N PHE A 150 -0.40 11.32 2.36
CA PHE A 150 0.11 10.13 3.05
C PHE A 150 -0.18 10.19 4.55
N GLU A 151 0.01 11.33 5.19
CA GLU A 151 -0.18 11.53 6.64
C GLU A 151 -1.63 11.26 7.06
N THR A 152 -2.61 11.78 6.29
CA THR A 152 -4.03 11.55 6.60
C THR A 152 -4.47 10.12 6.32
N GLY A 153 -4.02 9.55 5.21
CA GLY A 153 -4.35 8.19 4.81
C GLY A 153 -3.72 7.13 5.71
N ILE A 154 -2.44 7.30 6.13
CA ILE A 154 -1.78 6.34 7.02
C ILE A 154 -2.40 6.35 8.42
N GLN A 155 -2.78 7.52 8.93
CA GLN A 155 -3.48 7.63 10.20
C GLN A 155 -4.82 6.87 10.15
N LYS A 156 -5.63 7.06 9.10
CA LYS A 156 -6.88 6.31 8.88
C LYS A 156 -6.63 4.80 8.81
N THR A 157 -5.56 4.40 8.13
CA THR A 157 -5.19 3.00 7.98
C THR A 157 -4.84 2.37 9.32
N VAL A 158 -3.94 2.99 10.11
CA VAL A 158 -3.58 2.49 11.45
C VAL A 158 -4.81 2.37 12.34
N LEU A 159 -5.66 3.40 12.38
CA LEU A 159 -6.89 3.38 13.17
C LEU A 159 -7.84 2.27 12.74
N TRP A 160 -7.94 2.01 11.44
CA TRP A 160 -8.74 0.90 10.93
C TRP A 160 -8.23 -0.45 11.43
N TYR A 161 -6.91 -0.72 11.36
CA TYR A 161 -6.31 -1.97 11.87
C TYR A 161 -6.50 -2.13 13.38
N LEU A 162 -6.46 -1.04 14.14
CA LEU A 162 -6.74 -1.04 15.58
C LEU A 162 -8.19 -1.43 15.89
N ALA A 163 -9.13 -0.93 15.09
CA ALA A 163 -10.57 -1.20 15.26
C ALA A 163 -11.02 -2.57 14.73
N ASN A 164 -10.25 -3.18 13.81
CA ASN A 164 -10.63 -4.41 13.11
C ASN A 164 -9.68 -5.58 13.41
N LYS A 165 -9.34 -5.78 14.69
CA LYS A 165 -8.39 -6.83 15.10
C LYS A 165 -8.84 -8.23 14.70
N ASP A 166 -10.12 -8.54 14.84
CA ASP A 166 -10.66 -9.86 14.54
C ASP A 166 -10.46 -10.23 13.06
N TRP A 167 -10.60 -9.25 12.15
CA TRP A 167 -10.42 -9.45 10.72
C TRP A 167 -9.01 -9.93 10.35
N TRP A 168 -7.97 -9.23 10.81
CA TRP A 168 -6.61 -9.62 10.46
C TRP A 168 -6.09 -10.83 11.27
N GLN A 169 -6.59 -11.02 12.50
CA GLN A 169 -6.29 -12.22 13.29
C GLN A 169 -6.84 -13.48 12.63
N GLU A 170 -8.04 -13.42 12.06
CA GLU A 170 -8.64 -14.53 11.33
C GLU A 170 -7.82 -14.89 10.07
N ILE A 171 -7.34 -13.88 9.32
CA ILE A 171 -6.45 -14.12 8.19
C ILE A 171 -5.15 -14.80 8.62
N GLN A 172 -4.55 -14.35 9.73
CA GLN A 172 -3.32 -14.94 10.25
C GLN A 172 -3.48 -16.40 10.67
N LYS A 173 -4.61 -16.75 11.26
CA LYS A 173 -4.91 -18.13 11.67
C LYS A 173 -5.01 -19.10 10.48
N HIS A 174 -5.65 -18.68 9.41
CA HIS A 174 -6.05 -19.59 8.33
C HIS A 174 -5.28 -19.44 7.02
N LYS A 175 -4.79 -18.26 6.68
CA LYS A 175 -4.25 -17.95 5.35
C LYS A 175 -2.79 -17.51 5.31
N TYR A 176 -2.25 -16.95 6.38
CA TYR A 176 -0.92 -16.33 6.35
C TYR A 176 -0.19 -16.41 7.69
N LYS A 177 0.86 -17.21 7.74
CA LYS A 177 1.69 -17.43 8.95
C LYS A 177 2.84 -16.40 9.09
N GLN A 178 2.80 -15.26 8.42
CA GLN A 178 3.84 -14.22 8.42
C GLN A 178 5.24 -14.73 8.02
N GLN A 179 5.30 -15.68 7.10
CA GLN A 179 6.56 -16.15 6.56
C GLN A 179 7.16 -15.07 5.65
N ARG A 180 8.48 -14.87 5.74
CA ARG A 180 9.22 -13.96 4.87
C ARG A 180 9.12 -14.46 3.43
N LEU A 181 8.56 -13.63 2.53
CA LEU A 181 8.47 -13.95 1.11
C LEU A 181 9.82 -13.74 0.43
N GLY A 182 10.18 -14.63 -0.50
CA GLY A 182 11.39 -14.49 -1.31
C GLY A 182 12.65 -15.15 -0.76
N ILE A 183 12.56 -15.93 0.31
CA ILE A 183 13.61 -16.85 0.73
C ILE A 183 13.20 -18.24 0.21
N THR A 184 13.83 -18.69 -0.87
CA THR A 184 13.89 -20.12 -1.20
C THR A 184 14.84 -20.78 -0.20
N THR A 185 14.31 -21.63 0.65
CA THR A 185 15.11 -22.61 1.43
C THR A 185 15.77 -23.59 0.50
#